data_62c8ad7904d21cedb7fadde701ce597c
#
_entry.id   62c8ad7904d21cedb7fadde701ce597c
#
_cell.length_a   1.000
_cell.length_b   1.000
_cell.length_c   1.000
_cell.angle_alpha   90.00
_cell.angle_beta   90.00
_cell.angle_gamma   90.00
#
_symmetry.space_group_name_H-M   'P 1'
#
loop_
_entity.id
_entity.type
_entity.pdbx_description
1 polymer ?
#
loop_
_entity_poly.entity_id
_entity_poly.type
_entity_poly.pdbx_seq_one_letter_code
_entity_poly.pdbx_strand_id
1 'polypeptide(L)'
;NMETTIYSSNLNNIFLKGNIINDDFVYGTVEYNDITLSGEFKEGLPNNLCKYINNNIIYDGEWNNGIISGNGYYQDNNLKYDGSWSNGVFHGIGKLSQNDFEYNGSFYFGKKHGIGNVETNNGKF
;
A
#
# COMPACT_ATOMS: atom_id res chain seq x y z
N ASN A 1 4.09 -0.19 30.92
CA ASN A 1 5.36 0.00 30.28
C ASN A 1 5.63 -1.10 29.27
N MET A 2 5.80 -0.71 28.04
CA MET A 2 6.04 -1.66 26.97
C MET A 2 7.52 -1.82 26.70
N GLU A 3 7.94 -3.05 26.55
CA GLU A 3 9.31 -3.34 26.15
C GLU A 3 9.34 -3.58 24.65
N THR A 4 10.28 -2.98 23.97
CA THR A 4 10.53 -3.24 22.57
C THR A 4 11.79 -4.05 22.42
N THR A 5 11.74 -5.08 21.62
CA THR A 5 12.88 -5.91 21.31
C THR A 5 13.10 -5.91 19.81
N ILE A 6 14.33 -5.67 19.40
CA ILE A 6 14.68 -5.81 17.99
C ILE A 6 14.85 -7.31 17.75
N TYR A 7 14.06 -7.82 16.83
CA TYR A 7 14.04 -9.25 16.53
C TYR A 7 14.43 -9.48 15.09
N SER A 8 15.24 -10.50 14.86
CA SER A 8 15.64 -10.90 13.52
C SER A 8 15.54 -12.41 13.40
N SER A 9 14.88 -12.88 12.36
CA SER A 9 14.68 -14.30 12.14
C SER A 9 14.70 -14.60 10.65
N ASN A 10 15.18 -15.79 10.30
CA ASN A 10 15.13 -16.28 8.94
C ASN A 10 14.65 -17.73 9.00
N LEU A 11 13.36 -17.92 8.81
CA LEU A 11 12.72 -19.24 8.91
C LEU A 11 11.85 -19.46 7.68
N ASN A 12 12.04 -20.60 7.00
CA ASN A 12 11.26 -20.96 5.81
C ASN A 12 11.30 -19.88 4.71
N ASN A 13 12.47 -19.25 4.54
CA ASN A 13 12.69 -18.17 3.58
C ASN A 13 11.92 -16.89 3.92
N ILE A 14 11.44 -16.77 5.14
CA ILE A 14 10.85 -15.54 5.64
C ILE A 14 11.88 -14.87 6.54
N PHE A 15 12.28 -13.66 6.17
CA PHE A 15 13.17 -12.85 6.98
C PHE A 15 12.38 -11.77 7.68
N LEU A 16 12.53 -11.69 8.99
CA LEU A 16 11.77 -10.77 9.83
C LEU A 16 12.74 -9.98 10.69
N LYS A 17 12.61 -8.66 10.68
CA LYS A 17 13.43 -7.79 11.51
C LYS A 17 12.60 -6.61 11.97
N GLY A 18 12.54 -6.40 13.27
CA GLY A 18 11.80 -5.26 13.81
C GLY A 18 11.56 -5.38 15.31
N ASN A 19 10.53 -4.71 15.74
CA ASN A 19 10.22 -4.58 17.17
C ASN A 19 9.07 -5.50 17.58
N ILE A 20 9.26 -6.16 18.69
CA ILE A 20 8.24 -7.02 19.31
C ILE A 20 7.84 -6.37 20.63
N ILE A 21 6.55 -6.18 20.83
CA ILE A 21 5.97 -5.69 22.07
C ILE A 21 4.93 -6.71 22.52
N ASN A 22 5.09 -7.23 23.76
CA ASN A 22 4.16 -8.20 24.31
C ASN A 22 3.94 -9.39 23.36
N ASP A 23 5.04 -9.94 22.85
CA ASP A 23 5.04 -11.09 21.93
C ASP A 23 4.38 -10.83 20.57
N ASP A 24 4.12 -9.56 20.24
CA ASP A 24 3.55 -9.20 18.96
C ASP A 24 4.53 -8.37 18.15
N PHE A 25 4.70 -8.72 16.87
CA PHE A 25 5.55 -7.97 15.95
C PHE A 25 4.77 -6.74 15.51
N VAL A 26 5.22 -5.57 15.92
CA VAL A 26 4.44 -4.34 15.76
C VAL A 26 5.01 -3.38 14.74
N TYR A 27 6.31 -3.46 14.43
CA TYR A 27 6.94 -2.57 13.48
C TYR A 27 8.22 -3.18 12.93
N GLY A 28 8.40 -3.12 11.63
CA GLY A 28 9.63 -3.59 11.04
C GLY A 28 9.46 -4.02 9.59
N THR A 29 10.30 -4.95 9.18
CA THR A 29 10.36 -5.43 7.81
C THR A 29 10.19 -6.94 7.78
N VAL A 30 9.36 -7.41 6.86
CA VAL A 30 9.17 -8.83 6.56
C VAL A 30 9.52 -9.02 5.10
N GLU A 31 10.42 -9.96 4.82
CA GLU A 31 10.81 -10.30 3.45
C GLU A 31 10.53 -11.77 3.18
N TYR A 32 9.89 -12.04 2.07
CA TYR A 32 9.59 -13.40 1.63
C TYR A 32 9.65 -13.45 0.11
N ASN A 33 10.61 -14.22 -0.42
CA ASN A 33 10.88 -14.24 -1.85
C ASN A 33 11.12 -12.81 -2.37
N ASP A 34 10.28 -12.35 -3.30
CA ASP A 34 10.42 -11.02 -3.89
C ASP A 34 9.52 -9.98 -3.22
N ILE A 35 8.89 -10.35 -2.11
CA ILE A 35 7.96 -9.48 -1.40
C ILE A 35 8.64 -8.87 -0.18
N THR A 36 8.51 -7.56 -0.03
CA THR A 36 8.95 -6.85 1.17
C THR A 36 7.77 -6.05 1.72
N LEU A 37 7.47 -6.27 3.02
CA LEU A 37 6.51 -5.47 3.76
C LEU A 37 7.27 -4.72 4.84
N SER A 38 7.10 -3.40 4.92
CA SER A 38 7.85 -2.59 5.85
C SER A 38 6.93 -1.55 6.48
N GLY A 39 6.79 -1.57 7.78
CA GLY A 39 5.96 -0.61 8.51
C GLY A 39 5.32 -1.20 9.75
N GLU A 40 4.04 -0.90 9.92
CA GLU A 40 3.29 -1.25 11.13
C GLU A 40 2.49 -2.52 10.94
N PHE A 41 2.46 -3.34 11.98
CA PHE A 41 1.79 -4.64 11.96
C PHE A 41 0.93 -4.81 13.21
N LYS A 42 -0.12 -5.58 13.06
CA LYS A 42 -0.99 -5.95 14.16
C LYS A 42 -1.45 -7.40 13.94
N GLU A 43 -1.22 -8.25 14.94
CA GLU A 43 -1.63 -9.65 14.87
C GLU A 43 -1.13 -10.35 13.60
N GLY A 44 0.11 -10.05 13.21
CA GLY A 44 0.74 -10.67 12.06
C GLY A 44 0.39 -10.08 10.71
N LEU A 45 -0.41 -9.03 10.66
CA LEU A 45 -0.87 -8.41 9.41
C LEU A 45 -0.46 -6.95 9.33
N PRO A 46 -0.18 -6.44 8.11
CA PRO A 46 0.01 -5.00 7.95
C PRO A 46 -1.21 -4.25 8.46
N ASN A 47 -0.98 -3.23 9.24
CA ASN A 47 -2.07 -2.43 9.79
C ASN A 47 -1.59 -1.01 10.00
N ASN A 48 -2.40 -0.04 9.65
CA ASN A 48 -2.07 1.37 9.66
C ASN A 48 -1.11 1.68 8.50
N LEU A 49 0.12 2.10 8.72
CA LEU A 49 1.03 2.48 7.64
C LEU A 49 2.03 1.38 7.35
N CYS A 50 2.03 0.90 6.11
CA CYS A 50 2.96 -0.14 5.69
C CYS A 50 3.21 -0.03 4.18
N LYS A 51 4.45 -0.31 3.79
CA LYS A 51 4.86 -0.29 2.39
C LYS A 51 5.04 -1.72 1.90
N TYR A 52 4.45 -2.01 0.76
CA TYR A 52 4.53 -3.31 0.09
C TYR A 52 5.31 -3.15 -1.20
N ILE A 53 6.29 -4.00 -1.41
CA ILE A 53 7.07 -4.02 -2.65
C ILE A 53 7.14 -5.46 -3.15
N ASN A 54 6.83 -5.64 -4.44
CA ASN A 54 6.94 -6.94 -5.10
C ASN A 54 7.38 -6.69 -6.53
N ASN A 55 8.70 -6.82 -6.77
CA ASN A 55 9.31 -6.48 -8.05
C ASN A 55 8.96 -5.03 -8.45
N ASN A 56 8.18 -4.85 -9.50
CA ASN A 56 7.84 -3.53 -10.01
C ASN A 56 6.54 -2.97 -9.41
N ILE A 57 5.95 -3.69 -8.47
CA ILE A 57 4.72 -3.26 -7.81
C ILE A 57 5.08 -2.63 -6.47
N ILE A 58 4.56 -1.44 -6.22
CA ILE A 58 4.74 -0.73 -4.95
C ILE A 58 3.38 -0.26 -4.47
N TYR A 59 3.07 -0.53 -3.21
CA TYR A 59 1.99 0.14 -2.51
C TYR A 59 2.56 0.76 -1.24
N ASP A 60 2.27 2.03 -1.00
CA ASP A 60 2.74 2.74 0.18
C ASP A 60 1.58 3.53 0.78
N GLY A 61 1.09 3.09 1.90
CA GLY A 61 -0.04 3.77 2.52
C GLY A 61 -0.70 3.00 3.63
N GLU A 62 -2.00 3.23 3.77
CA GLU A 62 -2.78 2.73 4.88
C GLU A 62 -3.34 1.34 4.61
N TRP A 63 -3.41 0.57 5.67
CA TRP A 63 -3.93 -0.80 5.68
C TRP A 63 -4.89 -0.94 6.86
N ASN A 64 -5.85 -1.82 6.71
CA ASN A 64 -6.72 -2.21 7.80
C ASN A 64 -6.73 -3.72 7.89
N ASN A 65 -6.05 -4.25 8.92
CA ASN A 65 -5.98 -5.69 9.18
C ASN A 65 -5.61 -6.50 7.93
N GLY A 66 -4.51 -6.10 7.28
CA GLY A 66 -3.99 -6.84 6.12
C GLY A 66 -4.62 -6.48 4.78
N ILE A 67 -5.56 -5.54 4.76
CA ILE A 67 -6.24 -5.12 3.55
C ILE A 67 -5.98 -3.65 3.30
N ILE A 68 -5.60 -3.31 2.06
CA ILE A 68 -5.37 -1.91 1.67
C ILE A 68 -6.67 -1.14 1.82
N SER A 69 -6.67 -0.08 2.61
CA SER A 69 -7.85 0.73 2.86
C SER A 69 -7.41 2.07 3.47
N GLY A 70 -8.04 3.16 3.05
CA GLY A 70 -7.64 4.50 3.46
C GLY A 70 -6.90 5.20 2.33
N ASN A 71 -5.88 5.98 2.64
CA ASN A 71 -5.11 6.68 1.63
C ASN A 71 -3.82 5.93 1.31
N GLY A 72 -3.49 5.85 0.02
CA GLY A 72 -2.28 5.18 -0.37
C GLY A 72 -1.88 5.41 -1.81
N TYR A 73 -0.60 5.16 -2.07
CA TYR A 73 0.02 5.30 -3.37
C TYR A 73 0.35 3.93 -3.93
N TYR A 74 -0.06 3.67 -5.17
CA TYR A 74 0.20 2.42 -5.87
C TYR A 74 0.90 2.70 -7.20
N GLN A 75 1.86 1.87 -7.54
CA GLN A 75 2.55 1.97 -8.82
C GLN A 75 2.91 0.59 -9.34
N ASP A 76 2.67 0.37 -10.60
CA ASP A 76 3.26 -0.75 -11.34
C ASP A 76 3.80 -0.25 -12.67
N ASN A 77 4.13 -1.15 -13.60
CA ASN A 77 4.70 -0.76 -14.89
C ASN A 77 3.74 0.01 -15.78
N ASN A 78 2.45 -0.07 -15.51
CA ASN A 78 1.42 0.45 -16.39
C ASN A 78 0.70 1.68 -15.83
N LEU A 79 0.59 1.78 -14.51
CA LEU A 79 -0.18 2.86 -13.91
C LEU A 79 0.35 3.28 -12.55
N LYS A 80 -0.07 4.46 -12.13
CA LYS A 80 0.12 4.99 -10.78
C LYS A 80 -1.22 5.47 -10.26
N TYR A 81 -1.50 5.22 -9.00
CA TYR A 81 -2.70 5.72 -8.37
C TYR A 81 -2.34 6.32 -7.01
N ASP A 82 -2.84 7.52 -6.75
CA ASP A 82 -2.63 8.21 -5.49
C ASP A 82 -3.99 8.70 -4.99
N GLY A 83 -4.48 8.11 -3.92
CA GLY A 83 -5.78 8.51 -3.41
C GLY A 83 -6.35 7.53 -2.41
N SER A 84 -7.68 7.51 -2.36
CA SER A 84 -8.43 6.70 -1.42
C SER A 84 -8.68 5.29 -1.93
N TRP A 85 -8.74 4.37 -0.99
CA TRP A 85 -8.92 2.94 -1.24
C TRP A 85 -9.98 2.39 -0.28
N SER A 86 -10.68 1.38 -0.74
CA SER A 86 -11.55 0.60 0.13
C SER A 86 -11.43 -0.87 -0.25
N ASN A 87 -11.05 -1.68 0.73
CA ASN A 87 -10.94 -3.14 0.56
C ASN A 87 -10.14 -3.54 -0.69
N GLY A 88 -8.99 -2.88 -0.90
CA GLY A 88 -8.07 -3.26 -1.96
C GLY A 88 -8.38 -2.68 -3.33
N VAL A 89 -9.40 -1.83 -3.47
CA VAL A 89 -9.72 -1.20 -4.75
C VAL A 89 -9.79 0.32 -4.61
N PHE A 90 -9.59 1.03 -5.72
CA PHE A 90 -9.74 2.49 -5.76
C PHE A 90 -11.16 2.85 -5.36
N HIS A 91 -11.31 3.78 -4.45
CA HIS A 91 -12.62 4.16 -3.98
C HIS A 91 -12.54 5.54 -3.30
N GLY A 92 -13.40 6.46 -3.70
CA GLY A 92 -13.32 7.83 -3.22
C GLY A 92 -12.56 8.70 -4.19
N ILE A 93 -11.83 9.68 -3.71
CA ILE A 93 -11.11 10.63 -4.55
C ILE A 93 -9.70 10.14 -4.81
N GLY A 94 -9.27 10.20 -6.06
CA GLY A 94 -7.92 9.80 -6.41
C GLY A 94 -7.45 10.33 -7.74
N LYS A 95 -6.16 10.12 -7.97
CA LYS A 95 -5.46 10.52 -9.17
C LYS A 95 -4.88 9.27 -9.82
N LEU A 96 -5.36 8.93 -11.00
CA LEU A 96 -4.89 7.78 -11.75
C LEU A 96 -4.12 8.26 -12.97
N SER A 97 -2.87 7.83 -13.07
CA SER A 97 -2.02 8.14 -14.21
C SER A 97 -1.73 6.85 -14.97
N GLN A 98 -2.00 6.82 -16.25
CA GLN A 98 -1.80 5.64 -17.06
C GLN A 98 -1.42 6.06 -18.47
N ASN A 99 -0.28 5.56 -18.96
CA ASN A 99 0.25 5.95 -20.25
C ASN A 99 0.38 7.48 -20.34
N ASP A 100 -0.31 8.09 -21.28
CA ASP A 100 -0.21 9.51 -21.54
C ASP A 100 -1.35 10.31 -20.94
N PHE A 101 -2.16 9.70 -20.06
CA PHE A 101 -3.24 10.48 -19.51
C PHE A 101 -3.40 10.28 -18.01
N GLU A 102 -4.03 11.27 -17.40
CA GLU A 102 -4.23 11.35 -15.97
C GLU A 102 -5.69 11.70 -15.70
N TYR A 103 -6.30 10.92 -14.81
CA TYR A 103 -7.66 11.17 -14.34
C TYR A 103 -7.60 11.63 -12.88
N ASN A 104 -8.24 12.76 -12.59
CA ASN A 104 -8.39 13.26 -11.23
C ASN A 104 -9.87 13.32 -10.91
N GLY A 105 -10.32 12.54 -9.98
CA GLY A 105 -11.73 12.54 -9.64
C GLY A 105 -12.14 11.39 -8.76
N SER A 106 -13.40 11.05 -8.85
CA SER A 106 -14.01 10.05 -7.99
C SER A 106 -13.95 8.66 -8.58
N PHE A 107 -13.84 7.69 -7.68
CA PHE A 107 -13.87 6.26 -8.00
C PHE A 107 -14.92 5.58 -7.14
N TYR A 108 -15.53 4.56 -7.67
CA TYR A 108 -16.47 3.72 -6.96
C TYR A 108 -16.16 2.27 -7.27
N PHE A 109 -15.65 1.55 -6.26
CA PHE A 109 -15.25 0.13 -6.36
C PHE A 109 -14.38 -0.14 -7.60
N GLY A 110 -13.29 0.61 -7.72
CA GLY A 110 -12.28 0.41 -8.77
C GLY A 110 -12.55 1.09 -10.09
N LYS A 111 -13.71 1.73 -10.24
CA LYS A 111 -14.10 2.36 -11.51
C LYS A 111 -14.27 3.86 -11.35
N LYS A 112 -13.90 4.60 -12.38
CA LYS A 112 -14.19 6.04 -12.42
C LYS A 112 -15.69 6.26 -12.26
N HIS A 113 -16.06 7.24 -11.44
CA HIS A 113 -17.44 7.48 -11.09
C HIS A 113 -17.63 8.96 -10.80
N GLY A 114 -18.75 9.53 -11.28
CA GLY A 114 -19.04 10.91 -11.03
C GLY A 114 -18.17 11.85 -11.87
N ILE A 115 -17.81 12.99 -11.27
CA ILE A 115 -17.10 14.05 -11.97
C ILE A 115 -15.59 13.86 -11.78
N GLY A 116 -14.86 14.02 -12.87
CA GLY A 116 -13.41 13.99 -12.85
C GLY A 116 -12.84 14.74 -14.04
N ASN A 117 -11.54 15.03 -13.95
CA ASN A 117 -10.81 15.71 -15.02
C ASN A 117 -9.82 14.76 -15.64
N VAL A 118 -9.72 14.77 -16.96
CA VAL A 118 -8.76 13.98 -17.71
C VAL A 118 -7.80 14.91 -18.41
N GLU A 119 -6.51 14.65 -18.28
CA GLU A 119 -5.46 15.37 -18.99
C GLU A 119 -4.57 14.38 -19.71
N THR A 120 -4.03 14.80 -20.86
CA THR A 120 -3.06 14.01 -21.60
C THR A 120 -1.78 14.80 -21.76
N ASN A 121 -0.72 14.15 -22.19
CA ASN A 121 0.51 14.86 -22.55
C ASN A 121 0.33 15.79 -23.73
N ASN A 122 -0.76 15.63 -24.49
CA ASN A 122 -1.08 16.43 -25.65
C ASN A 122 -2.15 17.50 -25.37
N GLY A 123 -2.56 17.64 -24.11
CA GLY A 123 -3.53 18.63 -23.72
C GLY A 123 -4.66 18.07 -22.88
N LYS A 124 -5.73 18.83 -22.78
CA LYS A 124 -6.90 18.49 -21.97
C LYS A 124 -8.07 18.10 -22.86
N PHE A 125 -8.89 17.26 -22.31
CA PHE A 125 -10.20 16.97 -22.88
C PHE A 125 -11.28 17.71 -22.13
#